data_871133a20a1a57bfc612d36c40db5071
#
_entry.id   871133a20a1a57bfc612d36c40db5071
#
_cell.length_a   1.000
_cell.length_b   1.000
_cell.length_c   1.000
_cell.angle_alpha   90.00
_cell.angle_beta   90.00
_cell.angle_gamma   90.00
#
_symmetry.space_group_name_H-M   'P 1'
#
loop_
_entity.id
_entity.type
_entity.pdbx_description
1 polymer ?
#
loop_
_entity_poly.entity_id
_entity_poly.type
_entity_poly.pdbx_seq_one_letter_code
_entity_poly.pdbx_strand_id
1 'polypeptide(L)'
;MAVILYARVSTSEQTIAHQHTQAQSVGFVFDEVVHDDGVSGVTTKLAERPGGRRLFDLLRRGDTLVVRWVDRLGRNYEDVSDNMREFMRRGVIVKTIINGMTFDGATDDPMQKSVRDALIGFMAALSQAQAEATKEAQRAGIAHAKASPDKKYLGRKPTYTEAHVSEVIALGGDGVGISEIAKRLNLSRQTIYRIQRSPDEAVAAVRAWR
;
A
#
# COMPACT_ATOMS: atom_id res chain seq x y z
N MET A 1 -15.69 -25.63 13.67
CA MET A 1 -15.13 -24.28 13.88
C MET A 1 -13.89 -24.20 13.03
N ALA A 2 -13.94 -23.36 12.00
CA ALA A 2 -12.80 -23.19 11.09
C ALA A 2 -11.81 -22.15 11.64
N VAL A 3 -10.53 -22.34 11.35
CA VAL A 3 -9.45 -21.38 11.65
C VAL A 3 -8.93 -20.80 10.33
N ILE A 4 -9.18 -19.51 10.09
CA ILE A 4 -8.85 -18.84 8.84
C ILE A 4 -7.78 -17.79 9.10
N LEU A 5 -6.65 -17.87 8.38
CA LEU A 5 -5.64 -16.83 8.37
C LEU A 5 -5.98 -15.79 7.31
N TYR A 6 -6.02 -14.50 7.70
CA TYR A 6 -6.05 -13.42 6.74
C TYR A 6 -4.72 -12.68 6.67
N ALA A 7 -4.13 -12.67 5.49
CA ALA A 7 -2.88 -11.96 5.19
C ALA A 7 -3.11 -10.84 4.17
N ARG A 8 -2.47 -9.69 4.37
CA ARG A 8 -2.42 -8.60 3.39
C ARG A 8 -0.98 -8.23 3.11
N VAL A 9 -0.63 -8.23 1.84
CA VAL A 9 0.71 -7.88 1.36
C VAL A 9 0.64 -6.75 0.33
N SER A 10 1.50 -5.76 0.48
CA SER A 10 1.60 -4.64 -0.46
C SER A 10 2.56 -4.93 -1.61
N THR A 11 3.51 -5.86 -1.43
CA THR A 11 4.53 -6.24 -2.42
C THR A 11 5.11 -7.62 -2.08
N SER A 12 4.94 -8.59 -2.99
CA SER A 12 5.63 -9.89 -3.14
C SER A 12 5.18 -11.10 -2.29
N GLU A 13 5.24 -12.27 -2.92
CA GLU A 13 4.94 -13.61 -2.38
C GLU A 13 5.70 -13.95 -1.07
N GLN A 14 6.90 -13.43 -0.87
CA GLN A 14 7.70 -13.65 0.34
C GLN A 14 6.98 -13.23 1.63
N THR A 15 6.11 -12.23 1.58
CA THR A 15 5.46 -11.69 2.77
C THR A 15 4.28 -12.56 3.25
N ILE A 16 3.58 -13.27 2.36
CA ILE A 16 2.50 -14.21 2.75
C ILE A 16 3.09 -15.44 3.42
N ALA A 17 4.12 -16.04 2.82
CA ALA A 17 4.84 -17.17 3.40
C ALA A 17 5.39 -16.84 4.79
N HIS A 18 5.90 -15.61 4.98
CA HIS A 18 6.42 -15.14 6.27
C HIS A 18 5.32 -15.03 7.32
N GLN A 19 4.16 -14.46 6.97
CA GLN A 19 3.01 -14.34 7.88
C GLN A 19 2.45 -15.72 8.25
N HIS A 20 2.40 -16.63 7.29
CA HIS A 20 1.98 -18.02 7.51
C HIS A 20 2.94 -18.75 8.46
N THR A 21 4.24 -18.69 8.22
CA THR A 21 5.26 -19.29 9.08
C THR A 21 5.23 -18.70 10.49
N GLN A 22 5.08 -17.36 10.61
CA GLN A 22 4.97 -16.70 11.90
C GLN A 22 3.73 -17.17 12.68
N ALA A 23 2.61 -17.35 12.00
CA ALA A 23 1.39 -17.83 12.64
C ALA A 23 1.51 -19.30 13.06
N GLN A 24 2.15 -20.14 12.25
CA GLN A 24 2.43 -21.54 12.61
C GLN A 24 3.40 -21.66 13.81
N SER A 25 4.41 -20.78 13.89
CA SER A 25 5.37 -20.80 15.02
C SER A 25 4.73 -20.49 16.37
N VAL A 26 3.60 -19.79 16.39
CA VAL A 26 2.77 -19.56 17.60
C VAL A 26 1.67 -20.62 17.78
N GLY A 27 1.71 -21.72 17.03
CA GLY A 27 0.86 -22.89 17.23
C GLY A 27 -0.48 -22.88 16.49
N PHE A 28 -0.70 -21.95 15.54
CA PHE A 28 -1.92 -21.99 14.73
C PHE A 28 -1.82 -23.04 13.60
N VAL A 29 -2.88 -23.83 13.47
CA VAL A 29 -3.15 -24.66 12.29
C VAL A 29 -4.35 -24.06 11.58
N PHE A 30 -4.23 -23.82 10.27
CA PHE A 30 -5.25 -23.15 9.47
C PHE A 30 -5.98 -24.13 8.57
N ASP A 31 -7.30 -24.01 8.51
CA ASP A 31 -8.13 -24.70 7.55
C ASP A 31 -8.10 -23.96 6.19
N GLU A 32 -7.96 -22.64 6.22
CA GLU A 32 -7.88 -21.82 5.01
C GLU A 32 -6.99 -20.57 5.23
N VAL A 33 -6.32 -20.14 4.15
CA VAL A 33 -5.56 -18.90 4.09
C VAL A 33 -6.19 -17.99 3.04
N VAL A 34 -6.72 -16.87 3.49
CA VAL A 34 -7.29 -15.82 2.63
C VAL A 34 -6.30 -14.66 2.56
N HIS A 35 -6.04 -14.13 1.37
CA HIS A 35 -5.09 -13.05 1.21
C HIS A 35 -5.55 -12.00 0.19
N ASP A 36 -4.98 -10.78 0.32
CA ASP A 36 -5.10 -9.69 -0.63
C ASP A 36 -3.70 -9.22 -1.03
N ASP A 37 -3.38 -9.36 -2.33
CA ASP A 37 -2.09 -9.01 -2.92
C ASP A 37 -2.14 -7.65 -3.61
N GLY A 38 -1.10 -6.83 -3.39
CA GLY A 38 -0.98 -5.54 -4.05
C GLY A 38 -2.04 -4.51 -3.67
N VAL A 39 -2.90 -4.81 -2.69
CA VAL A 39 -3.99 -3.93 -2.27
C VAL A 39 -3.50 -3.01 -1.16
N SER A 40 -3.64 -1.70 -1.37
CA SER A 40 -3.34 -0.70 -0.36
C SER A 40 -4.24 -0.84 0.86
N GLY A 41 -3.63 -1.06 2.03
CA GLY A 41 -4.37 -1.08 3.29
C GLY A 41 -4.89 0.29 3.73
N VAL A 42 -4.46 1.38 3.08
CA VAL A 42 -4.80 2.75 3.47
C VAL A 42 -5.94 3.34 2.63
N THR A 43 -6.09 2.88 1.39
CA THR A 43 -7.07 3.46 0.44
C THR A 43 -8.32 2.61 0.25
N THR A 44 -8.22 1.28 0.45
CA THR A 44 -9.30 0.35 0.12
C THR A 44 -9.91 -0.26 1.38
N LYS A 45 -11.23 -0.17 1.54
CA LYS A 45 -11.97 -0.81 2.64
C LYS A 45 -11.85 -2.33 2.58
N LEU A 46 -11.94 -3.00 3.75
CA LEU A 46 -11.89 -4.46 3.80
C LEU A 46 -12.93 -5.12 2.90
N ALA A 47 -14.18 -4.65 2.94
CA ALA A 47 -15.27 -5.20 2.14
C ALA A 47 -15.13 -4.99 0.61
N GLU A 48 -14.24 -4.09 0.18
CA GLU A 48 -13.95 -3.83 -1.23
C GLU A 48 -12.81 -4.71 -1.76
N ARG A 49 -12.02 -5.31 -0.86
CA ARG A 49 -10.91 -6.22 -1.22
C ARG A 49 -11.46 -7.61 -1.54
N PRO A 50 -10.94 -8.30 -2.56
CA PRO A 50 -11.39 -9.66 -2.89
C PRO A 50 -11.30 -10.63 -1.71
N GLY A 51 -10.14 -10.70 -1.04
CA GLY A 51 -9.94 -11.53 0.15
C GLY A 51 -10.77 -11.05 1.34
N GLY A 52 -10.84 -9.74 1.56
CA GLY A 52 -11.69 -9.16 2.60
C GLY A 52 -13.15 -9.53 2.43
N ARG A 53 -13.71 -9.43 1.22
CA ARG A 53 -15.08 -9.86 0.90
C ARG A 53 -15.28 -11.34 1.20
N ARG A 54 -14.32 -12.19 0.80
CA ARG A 54 -14.35 -13.61 1.06
C ARG A 54 -14.42 -13.94 2.56
N LEU A 55 -13.79 -13.15 3.44
CA LEU A 55 -13.90 -13.33 4.90
C LEU A 55 -15.36 -13.18 5.38
N PHE A 56 -16.08 -12.17 4.86
CA PHE A 56 -17.49 -11.98 5.22
C PHE A 56 -18.40 -13.11 4.71
N ASP A 57 -18.01 -13.78 3.62
CA ASP A 57 -18.75 -14.92 3.08
C ASP A 57 -18.44 -16.23 3.81
N LEU A 58 -17.21 -16.41 4.28
CA LEU A 58 -16.74 -17.65 4.91
C LEU A 58 -17.06 -17.73 6.40
N LEU A 59 -16.74 -16.67 7.15
CA LEU A 59 -16.74 -16.70 8.62
C LEU A 59 -18.16 -16.84 9.21
N ARG A 60 -18.30 -17.78 10.12
CA ARG A 60 -19.53 -18.10 10.85
C ARG A 60 -19.29 -17.97 12.36
N ARG A 61 -20.38 -18.05 13.16
CA ARG A 61 -20.32 -18.06 14.63
C ARG A 61 -19.39 -19.17 15.13
N GLY A 62 -18.44 -18.81 15.97
CA GLY A 62 -17.47 -19.72 16.56
C GLY A 62 -16.23 -19.98 15.71
N ASP A 63 -16.18 -19.51 14.45
CA ASP A 63 -14.95 -19.59 13.65
C ASP A 63 -13.89 -18.60 14.15
N THR A 64 -12.63 -18.95 13.95
CA THR A 64 -11.49 -18.13 14.35
C THR A 64 -10.86 -17.45 13.15
N LEU A 65 -10.84 -16.12 13.16
CA LEU A 65 -10.08 -15.30 12.23
C LEU A 65 -8.73 -14.93 12.85
N VAL A 66 -7.65 -15.38 12.25
CA VAL A 66 -6.28 -15.03 12.67
C VAL A 66 -5.73 -13.95 11.77
N VAL A 67 -5.22 -12.88 12.35
CA VAL A 67 -4.58 -11.77 11.64
C VAL A 67 -3.25 -11.42 12.29
N ARG A 68 -2.30 -10.90 11.51
CA ARG A 68 -1.04 -10.44 12.09
C ARG A 68 -1.27 -9.33 13.11
N TRP A 69 -2.10 -8.35 12.78
CA TRP A 69 -2.52 -7.22 13.59
C TRP A 69 -3.85 -6.68 13.09
N VAL A 70 -4.59 -5.95 13.93
CA VAL A 70 -5.93 -5.42 13.58
C VAL A 70 -5.93 -4.41 12.41
N ASP A 71 -4.77 -3.77 12.11
CA ASP A 71 -4.60 -2.90 10.95
C ASP A 71 -4.80 -3.60 9.60
N ARG A 72 -4.76 -4.92 9.58
CA ARG A 72 -5.08 -5.70 8.37
C ARG A 72 -6.55 -5.63 8.02
N LEU A 73 -7.41 -5.42 9.02
CA LEU A 73 -8.86 -5.43 8.91
C LEU A 73 -9.49 -4.09 8.52
N GLY A 74 -8.68 -3.07 8.22
CA GLY A 74 -9.21 -1.78 7.78
C GLY A 74 -8.15 -0.85 7.23
N ARG A 75 -8.59 0.32 6.77
CA ARG A 75 -7.72 1.39 6.22
C ARG A 75 -7.42 2.50 7.24
N ASN A 76 -8.26 2.66 8.25
CA ASN A 76 -8.16 3.66 9.31
C ASN A 76 -8.88 3.16 10.57
N TYR A 77 -8.88 3.98 11.63
CA TYR A 77 -9.53 3.69 12.91
C TYR A 77 -10.99 3.25 12.74
N GLU A 78 -11.78 4.01 12.00
CA GLU A 78 -13.21 3.79 11.81
C GLU A 78 -13.47 2.45 11.11
N ASP A 79 -12.79 2.22 9.97
CA ASP A 79 -12.94 1.00 9.19
C ASP A 79 -12.49 -0.27 9.98
N VAL A 80 -11.41 -0.18 10.75
CA VAL A 80 -10.97 -1.28 11.64
C VAL A 80 -12.01 -1.54 12.73
N SER A 81 -12.52 -0.47 13.40
CA SER A 81 -13.53 -0.60 14.45
C SER A 81 -14.82 -1.21 13.93
N ASP A 82 -15.28 -0.77 12.76
CA ASP A 82 -16.54 -1.25 12.18
C ASP A 82 -16.43 -2.72 11.76
N ASN A 83 -15.33 -3.10 11.12
CA ASN A 83 -15.11 -4.49 10.74
C ASN A 83 -14.95 -5.41 11.96
N MET A 84 -14.23 -4.98 12.99
CA MET A 84 -14.12 -5.73 14.24
C MET A 84 -15.48 -5.92 14.90
N ARG A 85 -16.29 -4.85 15.00
CA ARG A 85 -17.67 -4.94 15.56
C ARG A 85 -18.54 -5.88 14.73
N GLU A 86 -18.42 -5.85 13.40
CA GLU A 86 -19.17 -6.74 12.52
C GLU A 86 -18.78 -8.20 12.77
N PHE A 87 -17.50 -8.53 12.89
CA PHE A 87 -17.05 -9.88 13.22
C PHE A 87 -17.55 -10.31 14.63
N MET A 88 -17.50 -9.40 15.60
CA MET A 88 -18.05 -9.67 16.94
C MET A 88 -19.56 -9.96 16.90
N ARG A 89 -20.31 -9.16 16.14
CA ARG A 89 -21.77 -9.34 15.97
C ARG A 89 -22.10 -10.70 15.32
N ARG A 90 -21.25 -11.16 14.40
CA ARG A 90 -21.37 -12.50 13.77
C ARG A 90 -20.92 -13.63 14.69
N GLY A 91 -20.36 -13.34 15.84
CA GLY A 91 -19.85 -14.34 16.78
C GLY A 91 -18.52 -14.95 16.36
N VAL A 92 -17.73 -14.26 15.55
CA VAL A 92 -16.39 -14.69 15.13
C VAL A 92 -15.39 -14.37 16.24
N ILE A 93 -14.42 -15.26 16.43
CA ILE A 93 -13.29 -15.08 17.36
C ILE A 93 -12.13 -14.50 16.55
N VAL A 94 -11.68 -13.27 16.85
CA VAL A 94 -10.52 -12.67 16.19
C VAL A 94 -9.29 -12.81 17.06
N LYS A 95 -8.20 -13.37 16.50
CA LYS A 95 -6.91 -13.52 17.18
C LYS A 95 -5.80 -12.78 16.44
N THR A 96 -4.95 -12.08 17.19
CA THR A 96 -3.79 -11.38 16.64
C THR A 96 -2.49 -12.13 16.94
N ILE A 97 -1.57 -12.20 15.96
CA ILE A 97 -0.30 -12.92 16.08
C ILE A 97 0.70 -12.13 16.92
N ILE A 98 0.86 -10.82 16.67
CA ILE A 98 1.95 -10.02 17.27
C ILE A 98 1.87 -9.95 18.78
N ASN A 99 0.69 -9.77 19.36
CA ASN A 99 0.52 -9.56 20.80
C ASN A 99 -0.40 -10.59 21.46
N GLY A 100 -0.77 -11.67 20.75
CA GLY A 100 -1.54 -12.78 21.29
C GLY A 100 -2.93 -12.41 21.81
N MET A 101 -3.53 -11.29 21.34
CA MET A 101 -4.84 -10.87 21.79
C MET A 101 -5.95 -11.72 21.17
N THR A 102 -6.99 -11.96 21.97
CA THR A 102 -8.20 -12.64 21.53
C THR A 102 -9.42 -11.74 21.77
N PHE A 103 -10.19 -11.54 20.72
CA PHE A 103 -11.47 -10.83 20.75
C PHE A 103 -12.56 -11.86 20.48
N ASP A 104 -13.23 -12.30 21.53
CA ASP A 104 -14.23 -13.35 21.44
C ASP A 104 -15.61 -12.78 21.10
N GLY A 105 -16.04 -12.97 19.84
CA GLY A 105 -17.39 -12.62 19.39
C GLY A 105 -18.45 -13.64 19.80
N ALA A 106 -18.05 -14.86 20.16
CA ALA A 106 -18.98 -15.94 20.51
C ALA A 106 -19.41 -15.92 21.99
N THR A 107 -18.71 -15.15 22.85
CA THR A 107 -19.04 -15.05 24.27
C THR A 107 -20.41 -14.43 24.49
N ASP A 108 -21.14 -14.95 25.47
CA ASP A 108 -22.42 -14.40 25.91
C ASP A 108 -22.32 -13.58 27.21
N ASP A 109 -21.14 -13.59 27.87
CA ASP A 109 -20.87 -12.84 29.09
C ASP A 109 -20.84 -11.32 28.83
N PRO A 110 -21.71 -10.51 29.47
CA PRO A 110 -21.77 -9.05 29.29
C PRO A 110 -20.48 -8.32 29.69
N MET A 111 -19.77 -8.78 30.73
CA MET A 111 -18.53 -8.17 31.16
C MET A 111 -17.43 -8.38 30.11
N GLN A 112 -17.28 -9.60 29.61
CA GLN A 112 -16.32 -9.90 28.55
C GLN A 112 -16.62 -9.12 27.26
N LYS A 113 -17.92 -8.96 26.90
CA LYS A 113 -18.33 -8.10 25.77
C LYS A 113 -17.87 -6.66 25.97
N SER A 114 -18.09 -6.09 27.17
CA SER A 114 -17.72 -4.69 27.45
C SER A 114 -16.22 -4.48 27.41
N VAL A 115 -15.43 -5.37 28.01
CA VAL A 115 -13.96 -5.32 27.98
C VAL A 115 -13.44 -5.45 26.54
N ARG A 116 -13.96 -6.39 25.78
CA ARG A 116 -13.62 -6.60 24.38
C ARG A 116 -13.89 -5.35 23.54
N ASP A 117 -15.05 -4.74 23.68
CA ASP A 117 -15.47 -3.56 22.91
C ASP A 117 -14.60 -2.33 23.24
N ALA A 118 -14.21 -2.17 24.50
CA ALA A 118 -13.24 -1.16 24.92
C ALA A 118 -11.85 -1.40 24.30
N LEU A 119 -11.39 -2.66 24.30
CA LEU A 119 -10.11 -3.03 23.68
C LEU A 119 -10.12 -2.82 22.16
N ILE A 120 -11.21 -3.10 21.46
CA ILE A 120 -11.34 -2.83 20.02
C ILE A 120 -11.13 -1.34 19.74
N GLY A 121 -11.78 -0.46 20.50
CA GLY A 121 -11.61 0.98 20.37
C GLY A 121 -10.16 1.42 20.62
N PHE A 122 -9.54 0.95 21.69
CA PHE A 122 -8.15 1.26 22.01
C PHE A 122 -7.18 0.79 20.92
N MET A 123 -7.32 -0.45 20.46
CA MET A 123 -6.42 -1.02 19.44
C MET A 123 -6.57 -0.34 18.08
N ALA A 124 -7.78 0.04 17.70
CA ALA A 124 -8.00 0.79 16.48
C ALA A 124 -7.36 2.19 16.55
N ALA A 125 -7.47 2.88 17.68
CA ALA A 125 -6.80 4.17 17.91
C ALA A 125 -5.28 4.05 17.86
N LEU A 126 -4.71 3.02 18.48
CA LEU A 126 -3.27 2.75 18.45
C LEU A 126 -2.77 2.48 17.02
N SER A 127 -3.53 1.69 16.24
CA SER A 127 -3.21 1.40 14.84
C SER A 127 -3.21 2.67 13.98
N GLN A 128 -4.14 3.58 14.22
CA GLN A 128 -4.21 4.88 13.54
C GLN A 128 -2.98 5.74 13.89
N ALA A 129 -2.66 5.88 15.17
CA ALA A 129 -1.51 6.66 15.62
C ALA A 129 -0.20 6.16 15.00
N GLN A 130 -0.01 4.84 14.92
CA GLN A 130 1.15 4.24 14.26
C GLN A 130 1.19 4.54 12.76
N ALA A 131 0.05 4.51 12.08
CA ALA A 131 -0.03 4.84 10.66
C ALA A 131 0.30 6.31 10.38
N GLU A 132 -0.16 7.22 11.24
CA GLU A 132 0.13 8.65 11.16
C GLU A 132 1.61 8.94 11.40
N ALA A 133 2.21 8.37 12.44
CA ALA A 133 3.63 8.50 12.73
C ALA A 133 4.51 7.98 11.57
N THR A 134 4.12 6.85 10.95
CA THR A 134 4.81 6.31 9.77
C THR A 134 4.72 7.26 8.58
N LYS A 135 3.55 7.85 8.30
CA LYS A 135 3.37 8.83 7.22
C LYS A 135 4.20 10.09 7.46
N GLU A 136 4.27 10.55 8.69
CA GLU A 136 5.07 11.72 9.06
C GLU A 136 6.56 11.45 8.86
N ALA A 137 7.06 10.32 9.35
CA ALA A 137 8.44 9.90 9.13
C ALA A 137 8.79 9.76 7.64
N GLN A 138 7.90 9.20 6.82
CA GLN A 138 8.07 9.12 5.38
C GLN A 138 8.12 10.51 4.72
N ARG A 139 7.22 11.43 5.10
CA ARG A 139 7.24 12.82 4.60
C ARG A 139 8.54 13.55 4.96
N ALA A 140 8.99 13.41 6.20
CA ALA A 140 10.25 13.98 6.66
C ALA A 140 11.45 13.40 5.88
N GLY A 141 11.48 12.08 5.67
CA GLY A 141 12.50 11.40 4.87
C GLY A 141 12.52 11.87 3.41
N ILE A 142 11.34 12.04 2.79
CA ILE A 142 11.22 12.56 1.42
C ILE A 142 11.70 14.03 1.37
N ALA A 143 11.31 14.86 2.33
CA ALA A 143 11.72 16.26 2.40
C ALA A 143 13.25 16.37 2.54
N HIS A 144 13.85 15.58 3.44
CA HIS A 144 15.29 15.51 3.62
C HIS A 144 16.01 15.06 2.34
N ALA A 145 15.53 14.00 1.68
CA ALA A 145 16.12 13.50 0.45
C ALA A 145 15.98 14.48 -0.75
N LYS A 146 14.91 15.29 -0.78
CA LYS A 146 14.76 16.37 -1.77
C LYS A 146 15.72 17.53 -1.52
N ALA A 147 16.03 17.83 -0.26
CA ALA A 147 16.97 18.88 0.14
C ALA A 147 18.43 18.43 0.02
N SER A 148 18.69 17.12 -0.07
CA SER A 148 20.04 16.55 -0.18
C SER A 148 20.64 16.82 -1.56
N PRO A 149 21.95 17.15 -1.64
CA PRO A 149 22.66 17.26 -2.91
C PRO A 149 22.74 15.96 -3.71
N ASP A 150 22.47 14.81 -3.11
CA ASP A 150 22.52 13.47 -3.74
C ASP A 150 21.48 13.24 -4.85
N LYS A 151 20.70 14.24 -5.21
CA LYS A 151 19.78 14.24 -6.36
C LYS A 151 18.84 13.03 -6.47
N LYS A 152 18.39 12.46 -5.34
CA LYS A 152 17.56 11.24 -5.33
C LYS A 152 16.13 11.41 -5.91
N TYR A 153 15.64 12.64 -6.06
CA TYR A 153 14.28 12.93 -6.54
C TYR A 153 14.27 13.82 -7.77
N LEU A 154 14.98 13.39 -8.83
CA LEU A 154 15.06 14.12 -10.11
C LEU A 154 13.83 13.91 -11.01
N GLY A 155 12.85 13.10 -10.58
CA GLY A 155 11.73 12.69 -11.40
C GLY A 155 12.11 11.58 -12.39
N ARG A 156 11.37 11.48 -13.51
CA ARG A 156 11.65 10.48 -14.56
C ARG A 156 12.87 10.92 -15.39
N LYS A 157 13.84 10.01 -15.56
CA LYS A 157 14.99 10.24 -16.43
C LYS A 157 14.53 10.64 -17.84
N PRO A 158 15.11 11.72 -18.43
CA PRO A 158 14.83 12.10 -19.81
C PRO A 158 15.15 10.95 -20.77
N THR A 159 14.28 10.75 -21.76
CA THR A 159 14.49 9.74 -22.83
C THR A 159 15.36 10.27 -23.96
N TYR A 160 15.86 11.50 -23.85
CA TYR A 160 16.67 12.20 -24.81
C TYR A 160 18.00 12.65 -24.19
N THR A 161 18.99 12.94 -25.04
CA THR A 161 20.33 13.39 -24.68
C THR A 161 20.51 14.87 -25.08
N GLU A 162 21.63 15.49 -24.65
CA GLU A 162 21.99 16.85 -25.09
C GLU A 162 22.18 16.92 -26.61
N ALA A 163 22.73 15.86 -27.22
CA ALA A 163 22.83 15.78 -28.68
C ALA A 163 21.46 15.82 -29.36
N HIS A 164 20.48 15.11 -28.84
CA HIS A 164 19.12 15.17 -29.34
C HIS A 164 18.52 16.58 -29.20
N VAL A 165 18.83 17.31 -28.12
CA VAL A 165 18.34 18.71 -27.98
C VAL A 165 18.90 19.60 -29.08
N SER A 166 20.22 19.53 -29.32
CA SER A 166 20.88 20.31 -30.37
C SER A 166 20.33 19.97 -31.76
N GLU A 167 20.08 18.70 -32.03
CA GLU A 167 19.57 18.22 -33.33
C GLU A 167 18.12 18.63 -33.57
N VAL A 168 17.27 18.63 -32.52
CA VAL A 168 15.89 19.13 -32.58
C VAL A 168 15.85 20.62 -32.92
N ILE A 169 16.76 21.39 -32.36
CA ILE A 169 16.85 22.84 -32.62
C ILE A 169 17.32 23.08 -34.05
N ALA A 170 18.36 22.40 -34.51
CA ALA A 170 18.89 22.51 -35.87
C ALA A 170 17.83 22.16 -36.92
N LEU A 171 17.25 20.98 -36.83
CA LEU A 171 16.20 20.52 -37.77
C LEU A 171 14.95 21.41 -37.74
N GLY A 172 14.58 21.94 -36.57
CA GLY A 172 13.49 22.89 -36.43
C GLY A 172 13.78 24.24 -37.13
N GLY A 173 15.04 24.71 -37.03
CA GLY A 173 15.51 25.88 -37.75
C GLY A 173 15.53 25.73 -39.27
N ASP A 174 15.82 24.52 -39.76
CA ASP A 174 15.77 24.13 -41.19
C ASP A 174 14.34 23.92 -41.71
N GLY A 175 13.31 24.15 -40.88
CA GLY A 175 11.90 24.05 -41.28
C GLY A 175 11.38 22.60 -41.32
N VAL A 176 12.10 21.60 -40.79
CA VAL A 176 11.66 20.22 -40.75
C VAL A 176 10.46 20.07 -39.81
N GLY A 177 9.40 19.41 -40.27
CA GLY A 177 8.17 19.21 -39.49
C GLY A 177 8.39 18.31 -38.26
N ILE A 178 7.68 18.62 -37.15
CA ILE A 178 7.82 17.94 -35.86
C ILE A 178 7.65 16.40 -35.95
N SER A 179 6.74 15.94 -36.79
CA SER A 179 6.51 14.49 -37.01
C SER A 179 7.73 13.81 -37.64
N GLU A 180 8.40 14.50 -38.54
CA GLU A 180 9.60 14.00 -39.21
C GLU A 180 10.80 14.01 -38.22
N ILE A 181 10.98 15.08 -37.46
CA ILE A 181 12.00 15.16 -36.40
C ILE A 181 11.81 14.03 -35.39
N ALA A 182 10.57 13.83 -34.93
CA ALA A 182 10.24 12.77 -33.97
C ALA A 182 10.59 11.37 -34.49
N LYS A 183 10.34 11.13 -35.77
CA LYS A 183 10.66 9.85 -36.44
C LYS A 183 12.17 9.67 -36.60
N ARG A 184 12.91 10.70 -37.05
CA ARG A 184 14.38 10.66 -37.24
C ARG A 184 15.11 10.39 -35.93
N LEU A 185 14.69 11.03 -34.84
CA LEU A 185 15.35 10.93 -33.54
C LEU A 185 14.79 9.83 -32.62
N ASN A 186 13.79 9.10 -33.10
CA ASN A 186 13.05 8.09 -32.31
C ASN A 186 12.53 8.65 -30.96
N LEU A 187 11.99 9.85 -30.99
CA LEU A 187 11.41 10.54 -29.84
C LEU A 187 9.91 10.79 -30.04
N SER A 188 9.17 10.97 -28.94
CA SER A 188 7.75 11.32 -29.05
C SER A 188 7.60 12.79 -29.52
N ARG A 189 6.52 13.07 -30.29
CA ARG A 189 6.20 14.45 -30.70
C ARG A 189 6.10 15.40 -29.51
N GLN A 190 5.54 14.94 -28.37
CA GLN A 190 5.48 15.72 -27.15
C GLN A 190 6.88 16.09 -26.60
N THR A 191 7.84 15.16 -26.73
CA THR A 191 9.24 15.45 -26.36
C THR A 191 9.83 16.52 -27.25
N ILE A 192 9.59 16.46 -28.57
CA ILE A 192 10.07 17.50 -29.50
C ILE A 192 9.47 18.87 -29.18
N TYR A 193 8.15 18.93 -28.97
CA TYR A 193 7.49 20.19 -28.55
C TYR A 193 8.09 20.77 -27.27
N ARG A 194 8.35 19.92 -26.25
CA ARG A 194 8.94 20.37 -25.01
C ARG A 194 10.36 20.90 -25.19
N ILE A 195 11.18 20.22 -26.01
CA ILE A 195 12.55 20.67 -26.32
C ILE A 195 12.52 22.00 -27.05
N GLN A 196 11.68 22.16 -28.09
CA GLN A 196 11.59 23.40 -28.85
C GLN A 196 11.08 24.58 -28.01
N ARG A 197 10.15 24.31 -27.08
CA ARG A 197 9.58 25.34 -26.20
C ARG A 197 10.60 25.89 -25.18
N SER A 198 11.43 24.99 -24.61
CA SER A 198 12.37 25.35 -23.54
C SER A 198 13.66 24.53 -23.68
N PRO A 199 14.54 24.86 -24.66
CA PRO A 199 15.78 24.12 -24.89
C PRO A 199 16.71 24.07 -23.70
N ASP A 200 16.88 25.19 -23.00
CA ASP A 200 17.75 25.30 -21.83
C ASP A 200 17.30 24.41 -20.68
N GLU A 201 15.98 24.35 -20.43
CA GLU A 201 15.42 23.46 -19.42
C GLU A 201 15.62 21.98 -19.82
N ALA A 202 15.52 21.67 -21.11
CA ALA A 202 15.75 20.32 -21.60
C ALA A 202 17.20 19.89 -21.40
N VAL A 203 18.18 20.78 -21.67
CA VAL A 203 19.60 20.53 -21.41
C VAL A 203 19.84 20.38 -19.91
N ALA A 204 19.29 21.28 -19.09
CA ALA A 204 19.41 21.21 -17.62
C ALA A 204 18.86 19.90 -17.06
N ALA A 205 17.72 19.45 -17.59
CA ALA A 205 17.12 18.17 -17.19
C ALA A 205 18.04 16.98 -17.49
N VAL A 206 18.71 16.95 -18.65
CA VAL A 206 19.66 15.88 -18.99
C VAL A 206 20.88 15.93 -18.09
N ARG A 207 21.45 17.13 -17.84
CA ARG A 207 22.63 17.30 -16.98
C ARG A 207 22.38 16.94 -15.53
N ALA A 208 21.16 17.14 -15.05
CA ALA A 208 20.79 16.76 -13.69
C ALA A 208 20.89 15.24 -13.44
N TRP A 209 20.86 14.42 -14.49
CA TRP A 209 20.93 12.95 -14.42
C TRP A 209 22.33 12.37 -14.72
N ARG A 210 23.33 13.22 -14.94
CA ARG A 210 24.75 12.86 -15.01
C ARG A 210 25.37 12.87 -13.62
#